data_eeb80e22f853315237da52d8afbe52a9
#
_entry.id   eeb80e22f853315237da52d8afbe52a9
#
_cell.length_a   1.000
_cell.length_b   1.000
_cell.length_c   1.000
_cell.angle_alpha   90.00
_cell.angle_beta   90.00
_cell.angle_gamma   90.00
#
_symmetry.space_group_name_H-M   'P 1'
#
loop_
_entity.id
_entity.type
_entity.pdbx_description
1 polymer ?
#
loop_
_entity_poly.entity_id
_entity_poly.type
_entity_poly.pdbx_seq_one_letter_code
_entity_poly.pdbx_strand_id
1 'polypeptide(L)'
;MYRHDQRTVMTLDAGGTNFVFSAIRGNQDIVETICLPAVSDNLNGCLTVLKKGFSAVKRQLENEPVAISFAFPGPADYKNGVIGDLPNFPVFRGGVALGAFLEEEFGIPVYINNDGNLFAYGEALAGILPSINEELKAVGNPKRYKNLLGITLGTGFGAGVVIDNCLLTGDNGCGGDVWICLLYTSPSPRD
;
A
#
# COMPACT_ATOMS: atom_id res chain seq x y z
N MET A 1 -10.92 10.82 -12.46
CA MET A 1 -10.87 9.56 -13.22
C MET A 1 -11.18 8.38 -12.31
N TYR A 2 -10.42 8.12 -11.26
CA TYR A 2 -10.58 6.93 -10.40
C TYR A 2 -11.82 6.98 -9.48
N ARG A 3 -12.35 8.16 -9.15
CA ARG A 3 -13.59 8.32 -8.34
C ARG A 3 -14.83 7.67 -8.94
N HIS A 4 -14.80 7.36 -10.23
CA HIS A 4 -15.91 6.74 -10.95
C HIS A 4 -15.60 5.29 -11.37
N ASP A 5 -14.49 4.73 -10.92
CA ASP A 5 -14.14 3.34 -11.19
C ASP A 5 -15.09 2.40 -10.44
N GLN A 6 -15.76 1.52 -11.17
CA GLN A 6 -16.74 0.60 -10.60
C GLN A 6 -16.12 -0.73 -10.18
N ARG A 7 -14.84 -0.92 -10.40
CA ARG A 7 -14.14 -2.12 -9.96
C ARG A 7 -13.96 -2.11 -8.45
N THR A 8 -14.21 -3.26 -7.83
CA THR A 8 -14.03 -3.46 -6.39
C THR A 8 -12.66 -4.06 -6.13
N VAL A 9 -11.90 -3.49 -5.23
CA VAL A 9 -10.59 -3.97 -4.80
C VAL A 9 -10.63 -4.20 -3.30
N MET A 10 -10.24 -5.39 -2.85
CA MET A 10 -10.06 -5.66 -1.42
C MET A 10 -8.73 -5.09 -0.94
N THR A 11 -8.73 -4.52 0.25
CA THR A 11 -7.59 -3.79 0.82
C THR A 11 -7.24 -4.30 2.21
N LEU A 12 -6.01 -4.06 2.62
CA LEU A 12 -5.49 -4.35 3.95
C LEU A 12 -4.60 -3.21 4.43
N ASP A 13 -4.83 -2.76 5.65
CA ASP A 13 -3.85 -2.00 6.42
C ASP A 13 -3.15 -2.97 7.38
N ALA A 14 -1.89 -3.27 7.08
CA ALA A 14 -1.07 -4.24 7.80
C ALA A 14 -0.31 -3.56 8.94
N GLY A 15 -1.00 -3.25 10.03
CA GLY A 15 -0.38 -2.74 11.24
C GLY A 15 0.36 -3.82 12.04
N GLY A 16 1.33 -3.40 12.87
CA GLY A 16 2.11 -4.34 13.70
C GLY A 16 1.30 -5.08 14.78
N THR A 17 0.14 -4.55 15.17
CA THR A 17 -0.73 -5.12 16.21
C THR A 17 -2.02 -5.68 15.64
N ASN A 18 -2.58 -5.02 14.63
CA ASN A 18 -3.84 -5.40 14.01
C ASN A 18 -3.73 -5.33 12.49
N PHE A 19 -4.47 -6.19 11.83
CA PHE A 19 -4.76 -6.17 10.41
C PHE A 19 -6.18 -5.65 10.20
N VAL A 20 -6.33 -4.59 9.42
CA VAL A 20 -7.64 -4.00 9.10
C VAL A 20 -7.94 -4.24 7.62
N PHE A 21 -8.95 -5.04 7.36
CA PHE A 21 -9.39 -5.42 6.02
C PHE A 21 -10.60 -4.59 5.60
N SER A 22 -10.63 -4.15 4.35
CA SER A 22 -11.74 -3.41 3.74
C SER A 22 -11.86 -3.73 2.25
N ALA A 23 -12.80 -3.09 1.57
CA ALA A 23 -12.90 -3.06 0.12
C ALA A 23 -13.30 -1.68 -0.35
N ILE A 24 -12.68 -1.23 -1.44
CA ILE A 24 -12.92 0.09 -2.02
C ILE A 24 -13.51 -0.03 -3.43
N ARG A 25 -14.35 0.94 -3.78
CA ARG A 25 -14.86 1.19 -5.12
C ARG A 25 -14.98 2.69 -5.34
N GLY A 26 -14.43 3.20 -6.43
CA GLY A 26 -14.55 4.63 -6.74
C GLY A 26 -14.04 5.54 -5.63
N ASN A 27 -12.97 5.18 -4.94
CA ASN A 27 -12.38 5.95 -3.82
C ASN A 27 -13.22 5.96 -2.54
N GLN A 28 -14.11 4.99 -2.34
CA GLN A 28 -14.95 4.86 -1.15
C GLN A 28 -14.88 3.45 -0.59
N ASP A 29 -14.86 3.35 0.73
CA ASP A 29 -15.10 2.08 1.42
C ASP A 29 -16.54 1.64 1.17
N ILE A 30 -16.72 0.36 0.81
CA ILE A 30 -18.02 -0.19 0.44
C ILE A 30 -18.48 -1.34 1.36
N VAL A 31 -17.69 -1.64 2.37
CA VAL A 31 -17.95 -2.69 3.36
C VAL A 31 -17.63 -2.19 4.76
N GLU A 32 -18.13 -2.88 5.77
CA GLU A 32 -17.66 -2.71 7.14
C GLU A 32 -16.24 -3.31 7.26
N THR A 33 -15.34 -2.56 7.90
CA THR A 33 -13.96 -3.01 8.11
C THR A 33 -13.90 -4.21 9.04
N ILE A 34 -13.02 -5.16 8.72
CA ILE A 34 -12.76 -6.33 9.57
C ILE A 34 -11.39 -6.11 10.23
N CYS A 35 -11.39 -6.00 11.56
CA CYS A 35 -10.17 -5.87 12.33
C CYS A 35 -9.83 -7.22 13.00
N LEU A 36 -8.65 -7.75 12.74
CA LEU A 36 -8.14 -8.99 13.34
C LEU A 36 -6.77 -8.73 13.96
N PRO A 37 -6.41 -9.39 15.08
CA PRO A 37 -5.07 -9.32 15.63
C PRO A 37 -4.02 -9.80 14.62
N ALA A 38 -2.93 -9.04 14.48
CA ALA A 38 -1.78 -9.49 13.71
C ALA A 38 -1.07 -10.63 14.44
N VAL A 39 -0.66 -11.66 13.68
CA VAL A 39 0.13 -12.78 14.19
C VAL A 39 1.53 -12.65 13.61
N SER A 40 2.51 -12.29 14.45
CA SER A 40 3.87 -11.98 14.00
C SER A 40 4.91 -13.05 14.36
N ASP A 41 4.52 -14.09 15.10
CA ASP A 41 5.39 -15.14 15.62
C ASP A 41 5.18 -16.52 14.97
N ASN A 42 4.12 -16.68 14.16
CA ASN A 42 3.74 -17.93 13.51
C ASN A 42 3.26 -17.67 12.08
N LEU A 43 4.01 -18.12 11.09
CA LEU A 43 3.68 -17.92 9.67
C LEU A 43 2.31 -18.49 9.30
N ASN A 44 2.03 -19.74 9.66
CA ASN A 44 0.73 -20.35 9.35
C ASN A 44 -0.43 -19.63 10.02
N GLY A 45 -0.22 -19.13 11.23
CA GLY A 45 -1.18 -18.28 11.93
C GLY A 45 -1.40 -16.97 11.20
N CYS A 46 -0.32 -16.28 10.79
CA CYS A 46 -0.40 -15.05 10.01
C CYS A 46 -1.16 -15.25 8.69
N LEU A 47 -0.79 -16.25 7.91
CA LEU A 47 -1.46 -16.58 6.63
C LEU A 47 -2.94 -16.93 6.84
N THR A 48 -3.27 -17.64 7.93
CA THR A 48 -4.64 -17.97 8.30
C THR A 48 -5.45 -16.71 8.61
N VAL A 49 -4.88 -15.75 9.34
CA VAL A 49 -5.53 -14.47 9.64
C VAL A 49 -5.77 -13.67 8.37
N LEU A 50 -4.78 -13.59 7.47
CA LEU A 50 -4.92 -12.91 6.18
C LEU A 50 -6.04 -13.53 5.33
N LYS A 51 -6.04 -14.85 5.19
CA LYS A 51 -7.12 -15.59 4.50
C LYS A 51 -8.48 -15.32 5.12
N LYS A 52 -8.59 -15.38 6.46
CA LYS A 52 -9.83 -15.15 7.19
C LYS A 52 -10.37 -13.74 6.99
N GLY A 53 -9.49 -12.72 7.07
CA GLY A 53 -9.86 -11.32 6.91
C GLY A 53 -10.38 -11.02 5.50
N PHE A 54 -9.63 -11.37 4.47
CA PHE A 54 -10.10 -11.17 3.08
C PHE A 54 -11.35 -12.00 2.76
N SER A 55 -11.48 -13.22 3.29
CA SER A 55 -12.70 -14.00 3.13
C SER A 55 -13.92 -13.36 3.81
N ALA A 56 -13.71 -12.70 4.96
CA ALA A 56 -14.79 -11.98 5.65
C ALA A 56 -15.21 -10.71 4.88
N VAL A 57 -14.27 -9.99 4.28
CA VAL A 57 -14.56 -8.87 3.38
C VAL A 57 -15.29 -9.37 2.12
N LYS A 58 -14.78 -10.41 1.47
CA LYS A 58 -15.38 -10.97 0.23
C LYS A 58 -16.85 -11.36 0.44
N ARG A 59 -17.21 -11.90 1.61
CA ARG A 59 -18.62 -12.27 1.93
C ARG A 59 -19.57 -11.08 2.05
N GLN A 60 -19.06 -9.86 2.26
CA GLN A 60 -19.88 -8.64 2.31
C GLN A 60 -20.12 -8.04 0.92
N LEU A 61 -19.37 -8.48 -0.09
CA LEU A 61 -19.44 -7.93 -1.44
C LEU A 61 -20.60 -8.54 -2.23
N GLU A 62 -21.35 -7.70 -2.93
CA GLU A 62 -22.38 -8.13 -3.87
C GLU A 62 -21.82 -8.69 -5.19
N ASN A 63 -20.62 -8.20 -5.57
CA ASN A 63 -19.96 -8.60 -6.80
C ASN A 63 -18.53 -9.07 -6.50
N GLU A 64 -18.00 -9.93 -7.35
CA GLU A 64 -16.62 -10.42 -7.22
C GLU A 64 -15.62 -9.26 -7.28
N PRO A 65 -14.64 -9.20 -6.35
CA PRO A 65 -13.56 -8.24 -6.43
C PRO A 65 -12.63 -8.56 -7.59
N VAL A 66 -12.04 -7.55 -8.21
CA VAL A 66 -11.13 -7.73 -9.35
C VAL A 66 -9.68 -7.89 -8.94
N ALA A 67 -9.32 -7.51 -7.72
CA ALA A 67 -7.97 -7.60 -7.18
C ALA A 67 -7.96 -7.50 -5.65
N ILE A 68 -6.82 -7.89 -5.08
CA ILE A 68 -6.38 -7.49 -3.73
C ILE A 68 -5.23 -6.49 -3.90
N SER A 69 -5.25 -5.36 -3.18
CA SER A 69 -4.16 -4.39 -3.20
C SER A 69 -3.94 -3.81 -1.82
N PHE A 70 -2.69 -3.87 -1.34
CA PHE A 70 -2.39 -3.39 0.01
C PHE A 70 -0.94 -2.96 0.20
N ALA A 71 -0.72 -2.19 1.26
CA ALA A 71 0.59 -1.84 1.75
C ALA A 71 1.12 -2.94 2.67
N PHE A 72 2.40 -3.28 2.53
CA PHE A 72 3.10 -4.13 3.49
C PHE A 72 4.49 -3.55 3.77
N PRO A 73 4.98 -3.58 5.02
CA PRO A 73 6.30 -3.04 5.34
C PRO A 73 7.41 -3.70 4.51
N GLY A 74 8.50 -2.95 4.25
CA GLY A 74 9.71 -3.45 3.63
C GLY A 74 10.81 -3.79 4.65
N PRO A 75 11.91 -4.43 4.19
CA PRO A 75 12.23 -4.69 2.77
C PRO A 75 11.45 -5.87 2.18
N ALA A 76 11.09 -5.76 0.91
CA ALA A 76 10.33 -6.79 0.19
C ALA A 76 10.59 -6.71 -1.32
N ASP A 77 10.48 -7.83 -2.02
CA ASP A 77 10.37 -7.85 -3.47
C ASP A 77 8.90 -7.64 -3.86
N TYR A 78 8.49 -6.39 -3.88
CA TYR A 78 7.11 -6.01 -4.16
C TYR A 78 6.66 -6.41 -5.56
N LYS A 79 7.57 -6.45 -6.53
CA LYS A 79 7.28 -6.83 -7.92
C LYS A 79 6.80 -8.29 -8.00
N ASN A 80 7.40 -9.16 -7.20
CA ASN A 80 7.08 -10.59 -7.16
C ASN A 80 6.19 -10.95 -5.96
N GLY A 81 5.78 -9.98 -5.14
CA GLY A 81 4.94 -10.20 -3.97
C GLY A 81 5.61 -11.03 -2.88
N VAL A 82 6.95 -10.96 -2.77
CA VAL A 82 7.73 -11.72 -1.77
C VAL A 82 8.11 -10.79 -0.64
N ILE A 83 7.61 -11.08 0.56
CA ILE A 83 7.92 -10.33 1.78
C ILE A 83 9.21 -10.91 2.38
N GLY A 84 10.17 -10.04 2.66
CA GLY A 84 11.49 -10.38 3.17
C GLY A 84 11.61 -10.34 4.70
N ASP A 85 12.82 -10.13 5.17
CA ASP A 85 13.15 -10.09 6.60
C ASP A 85 12.68 -8.78 7.23
N LEU A 86 11.55 -8.83 7.94
CA LEU A 86 10.97 -7.69 8.63
C LEU A 86 11.25 -7.76 10.14
N PRO A 87 11.78 -6.69 10.76
CA PRO A 87 11.99 -6.66 12.21
C PRO A 87 10.73 -6.93 13.03
N ASN A 88 9.58 -6.40 12.58
CA ASN A 88 8.29 -6.50 13.27
C ASN A 88 7.50 -7.77 12.90
N PHE A 89 7.91 -8.47 11.85
CA PHE A 89 7.27 -9.71 11.37
C PHE A 89 8.32 -10.77 11.06
N PRO A 90 9.00 -11.33 12.07
CA PRO A 90 10.06 -12.31 11.88
C PRO A 90 9.61 -13.60 11.19
N VAL A 91 8.31 -13.85 11.12
CA VAL A 91 7.70 -14.99 10.41
C VAL A 91 7.95 -14.97 8.90
N PHE A 92 8.24 -13.80 8.31
CA PHE A 92 8.57 -13.67 6.89
C PHE A 92 10.07 -13.86 6.60
N ARG A 93 10.88 -14.18 7.62
CA ARG A 93 12.32 -14.38 7.46
C ARG A 93 12.63 -15.45 6.41
N GLY A 94 13.57 -15.13 5.53
CA GLY A 94 13.96 -16.00 4.42
C GLY A 94 13.12 -15.83 3.16
N GLY A 95 12.12 -14.95 3.20
CA GLY A 95 11.25 -14.65 2.05
C GLY A 95 10.00 -15.53 1.99
N VAL A 96 8.82 -14.90 1.96
CA VAL A 96 7.53 -15.58 1.82
C VAL A 96 6.80 -14.99 0.62
N ALA A 97 6.42 -15.84 -0.33
CA ALA A 97 5.67 -15.45 -1.53
C ALA A 97 4.19 -15.17 -1.19
N LEU A 98 3.96 -14.09 -0.43
CA LEU A 98 2.65 -13.71 0.08
C LEU A 98 1.68 -13.38 -1.07
N GLY A 99 2.16 -12.71 -2.13
CA GLY A 99 1.35 -12.42 -3.31
C GLY A 99 0.79 -13.69 -3.93
N ALA A 100 1.67 -14.63 -4.27
CA ALA A 100 1.27 -15.91 -4.88
C ALA A 100 0.34 -16.73 -3.98
N PHE A 101 0.57 -16.76 -2.67
CA PHE A 101 -0.32 -17.42 -1.72
C PHE A 101 -1.75 -16.86 -1.77
N LEU A 102 -1.89 -15.53 -1.77
CA LEU A 102 -3.20 -14.89 -1.82
C LEU A 102 -3.85 -15.01 -3.21
N GLU A 103 -3.07 -14.99 -4.30
CA GLU A 103 -3.56 -15.23 -5.65
C GLU A 103 -4.13 -16.64 -5.82
N GLU A 104 -3.42 -17.65 -5.28
CA GLU A 104 -3.90 -19.04 -5.29
C GLU A 104 -5.20 -19.20 -4.48
N GLU A 105 -5.28 -18.53 -3.32
CA GLU A 105 -6.44 -18.65 -2.43
C GLU A 105 -7.70 -17.96 -2.98
N PHE A 106 -7.55 -16.79 -3.62
CA PHE A 106 -8.69 -15.97 -4.03
C PHE A 106 -8.96 -15.99 -5.53
N GLY A 107 -8.04 -16.49 -6.35
CA GLY A 107 -8.17 -16.57 -7.80
C GLY A 107 -8.17 -15.22 -8.52
N ILE A 108 -7.64 -14.17 -7.89
CA ILE A 108 -7.58 -12.80 -8.40
C ILE A 108 -6.18 -12.21 -8.20
N PRO A 109 -5.76 -11.23 -9.04
CA PRO A 109 -4.44 -10.60 -8.92
C PRO A 109 -4.22 -9.94 -7.57
N VAL A 110 -2.98 -10.02 -7.06
CA VAL A 110 -2.56 -9.41 -5.80
C VAL A 110 -1.43 -8.42 -6.02
N TYR A 111 -1.63 -7.20 -5.56
CA TYR A 111 -0.67 -6.10 -5.67
C TYR A 111 -0.23 -5.66 -4.28
N ILE A 112 1.05 -5.86 -3.97
CA ILE A 112 1.67 -5.44 -2.71
C ILE A 112 2.68 -4.35 -3.01
N ASN A 113 2.73 -3.31 -2.18
CA ASN A 113 3.75 -2.27 -2.30
C ASN A 113 4.15 -1.74 -0.91
N ASN A 114 5.18 -0.91 -0.86
CA ASN A 114 5.55 -0.17 0.32
C ASN A 114 4.46 0.85 0.71
N ASP A 115 4.29 1.10 2.00
CA ASP A 115 3.30 2.03 2.55
C ASP A 115 3.51 3.48 2.07
N GLY A 116 4.74 4.00 2.11
CA GLY A 116 5.07 5.34 1.61
C GLY A 116 4.82 5.48 0.10
N ASN A 117 5.15 4.45 -0.66
CA ASN A 117 4.88 4.40 -2.10
C ASN A 117 3.38 4.42 -2.40
N LEU A 118 2.58 3.59 -1.72
CA LEU A 118 1.13 3.55 -1.94
C LEU A 118 0.44 4.82 -1.48
N PHE A 119 0.88 5.42 -0.36
CA PHE A 119 0.41 6.72 0.08
C PHE A 119 0.62 7.78 -1.01
N ALA A 120 1.87 7.96 -1.47
CA ALA A 120 2.18 8.96 -2.49
C ALA A 120 1.43 8.71 -3.80
N TYR A 121 1.31 7.44 -4.21
CA TYR A 121 0.62 7.08 -5.44
C TYR A 121 -0.88 7.32 -5.34
N GLY A 122 -1.49 6.99 -4.22
CA GLY A 122 -2.90 7.28 -3.94
C GLY A 122 -3.22 8.77 -3.98
N GLU A 123 -2.40 9.59 -3.31
CA GLU A 123 -2.52 11.05 -3.30
C GLU A 123 -2.32 11.68 -4.69
N ALA A 124 -1.45 11.10 -5.51
CA ALA A 124 -1.21 11.56 -6.87
C ALA A 124 -2.37 11.23 -7.83
N LEU A 125 -3.00 10.05 -7.68
CA LEU A 125 -4.01 9.59 -8.63
C LEU A 125 -5.46 9.92 -8.23
N ALA A 126 -5.74 9.94 -6.93
CA ALA A 126 -7.11 10.02 -6.43
C ALA A 126 -7.29 10.98 -5.25
N GLY A 127 -6.20 11.48 -4.67
CA GLY A 127 -6.19 12.34 -3.48
C GLY A 127 -5.96 13.82 -3.78
N ILE A 128 -4.92 14.39 -3.15
CA ILE A 128 -4.65 15.83 -3.14
C ILE A 128 -4.29 16.40 -4.53
N LEU A 129 -3.52 15.65 -5.34
CA LEU A 129 -3.03 16.19 -6.62
C LEU A 129 -4.15 16.45 -7.63
N PRO A 130 -5.11 15.53 -7.88
CA PRO A 130 -6.29 15.83 -8.67
C PRO A 130 -7.13 16.97 -8.11
N SER A 131 -7.28 17.07 -6.79
CA SER A 131 -8.06 18.13 -6.14
C SER A 131 -7.46 19.51 -6.42
N ILE A 132 -6.15 19.67 -6.26
CA ILE A 132 -5.44 20.92 -6.60
C ILE A 132 -5.61 21.26 -8.08
N ASN A 133 -5.54 20.26 -8.99
CA ASN A 133 -5.71 20.49 -10.41
C ASN A 133 -7.15 20.92 -10.77
N GLU A 134 -8.15 20.42 -10.06
CA GLU A 134 -9.55 20.86 -10.20
C GLU A 134 -9.73 22.31 -9.74
N GLU A 135 -9.15 22.69 -8.59
CA GLU A 135 -9.17 24.06 -8.09
C GLU A 135 -8.50 25.03 -9.07
N LEU A 136 -7.31 24.69 -9.58
CA LEU A 136 -6.62 25.50 -10.58
C LEU A 136 -7.48 25.67 -11.85
N LYS A 137 -8.17 24.63 -12.26
CA LYS A 137 -9.10 24.69 -13.39
C LYS A 137 -10.27 25.63 -13.12
N ALA A 138 -10.84 25.57 -11.91
CA ALA A 138 -11.99 26.38 -11.53
C ALA A 138 -11.70 27.89 -11.57
N VAL A 139 -10.44 28.28 -11.25
CA VAL A 139 -9.99 29.70 -11.32
C VAL A 139 -9.37 30.07 -12.67
N GLY A 140 -9.50 29.23 -13.69
CA GLY A 140 -8.98 29.50 -15.03
C GLY A 140 -7.45 29.42 -15.16
N ASN A 141 -6.74 28.85 -14.19
CA ASN A 141 -5.31 28.71 -14.26
C ASN A 141 -4.95 27.53 -15.20
N PRO A 142 -4.04 27.72 -16.20
CA PRO A 142 -3.67 26.65 -17.15
C PRO A 142 -2.73 25.60 -16.53
N LYS A 143 -2.13 25.88 -15.39
CA LYS A 143 -1.15 24.96 -14.76
C LYS A 143 -1.81 23.66 -14.30
N ARG A 144 -1.11 22.55 -14.53
CA ARG A 144 -1.50 21.22 -14.04
C ARG A 144 -0.28 20.51 -13.49
N TYR A 145 -0.44 19.94 -12.30
CA TYR A 145 0.61 19.16 -11.67
C TYR A 145 0.42 17.67 -11.98
N LYS A 146 1.53 16.98 -12.13
CA LYS A 146 1.60 15.54 -12.41
C LYS A 146 2.62 14.82 -11.54
N ASN A 147 3.41 15.59 -10.80
CA ASN A 147 4.48 15.09 -9.96
C ASN A 147 4.12 15.34 -8.50
N LEU A 148 4.44 14.38 -7.65
CA LEU A 148 4.19 14.45 -6.20
C LEU A 148 5.29 13.73 -5.44
N LEU A 149 5.77 14.35 -4.38
CA LEU A 149 6.54 13.70 -3.32
C LEU A 149 5.62 13.55 -2.11
N GLY A 150 5.29 12.31 -1.78
CA GLY A 150 4.58 11.98 -0.54
C GLY A 150 5.58 11.62 0.56
N ILE A 151 5.35 12.12 1.77
CA ILE A 151 6.18 11.85 2.95
C ILE A 151 5.27 11.35 4.06
N THR A 152 5.64 10.23 4.68
CA THR A 152 4.96 9.69 5.85
C THR A 152 5.87 9.76 7.07
N LEU A 153 5.34 10.33 8.16
CA LEU A 153 6.01 10.48 9.44
C LEU A 153 5.25 9.66 10.48
N GLY A 154 5.79 8.50 10.80
CA GLY A 154 5.20 7.56 11.76
C GLY A 154 6.31 6.93 12.60
N THR A 155 6.22 5.61 12.84
CA THR A 155 7.30 4.84 13.48
C THR A 155 8.60 4.94 12.70
N GLY A 156 8.51 5.10 11.37
CA GLY A 156 9.61 5.37 10.46
C GLY A 156 9.40 6.63 9.63
N PHE A 157 10.40 6.98 8.85
CA PHE A 157 10.36 8.02 7.84
C PHE A 157 10.21 7.37 6.47
N GLY A 158 9.02 7.44 5.89
CA GLY A 158 8.72 6.86 4.59
C GLY A 158 8.48 7.94 3.54
N ALA A 159 8.66 7.59 2.28
CA ALA A 159 8.28 8.44 1.16
C ALA A 159 7.90 7.63 -0.07
N GLY A 160 7.25 8.31 -1.01
CA GLY A 160 7.02 7.83 -2.37
C GLY A 160 7.11 8.99 -3.34
N VAL A 161 7.64 8.73 -4.51
CA VAL A 161 7.83 9.72 -5.57
C VAL A 161 6.98 9.34 -6.77
N VAL A 162 6.18 10.29 -7.25
CA VAL A 162 5.36 10.12 -8.46
C VAL A 162 5.81 11.15 -9.49
N ILE A 163 6.12 10.69 -10.69
CA ILE A 163 6.54 11.50 -11.83
C ILE A 163 5.63 11.19 -13.02
N ASP A 164 5.05 12.23 -13.61
CA ASP A 164 4.09 12.10 -14.72
C ASP A 164 2.96 11.08 -14.45
N ASN A 165 2.42 11.10 -13.22
CA ASN A 165 1.42 10.16 -12.70
C ASN A 165 1.88 8.70 -12.60
N CYS A 166 3.17 8.42 -12.69
CA CYS A 166 3.76 7.10 -12.51
C CYS A 166 4.59 7.05 -11.23
N LEU A 167 4.41 6.01 -10.44
CA LEU A 167 5.21 5.78 -9.24
C LEU A 167 6.66 5.46 -9.64
N LEU A 168 7.61 6.20 -9.07
CA LEU A 168 9.04 5.92 -9.22
C LEU A 168 9.42 4.76 -8.31
N THR A 169 9.57 3.58 -8.87
CA THR A 169 9.96 2.40 -8.11
C THR A 169 11.46 2.17 -8.07
N GLY A 170 12.21 2.69 -9.06
CA GLY A 170 13.61 2.36 -9.28
C GLY A 170 13.79 0.90 -9.74
N ASP A 171 15.03 0.50 -9.97
CA ASP A 171 15.34 -0.83 -10.51
C ASP A 171 15.10 -1.94 -9.49
N ASN A 172 15.23 -1.63 -8.20
CA ASN A 172 15.13 -2.57 -7.08
C ASN A 172 13.94 -2.30 -6.14
N GLY A 173 12.97 -1.49 -6.55
CA GLY A 173 11.82 -1.14 -5.72
C GLY A 173 12.08 -0.08 -4.65
N CYS A 174 13.29 0.49 -4.57
CA CYS A 174 13.72 1.41 -3.52
C CYS A 174 13.64 2.91 -3.93
N GLY A 175 12.89 3.24 -4.97
CA GLY A 175 12.81 4.62 -5.49
C GLY A 175 12.27 5.65 -4.50
N GLY A 176 11.54 5.22 -3.47
CA GLY A 176 11.01 6.05 -2.39
C GLY A 176 11.72 5.89 -1.04
N ASP A 177 12.80 5.10 -0.96
CA ASP A 177 13.49 4.77 0.30
C ASP A 177 14.42 5.90 0.78
N VAL A 178 13.85 7.09 1.00
CA VAL A 178 14.59 8.29 1.42
C VAL A 178 15.22 8.14 2.81
N TRP A 179 14.71 7.22 3.65
CA TRP A 179 15.22 6.96 5.00
C TRP A 179 16.64 6.36 5.01
N ILE A 180 17.10 5.76 3.89
CA ILE A 180 18.46 5.26 3.75
C ILE A 180 19.46 6.37 3.43
N CYS A 181 19.00 7.60 3.20
CA CYS A 181 19.88 8.72 2.91
C CYS A 181 20.87 8.94 4.08
N LEU A 182 22.16 9.01 3.76
CA LEU A 182 23.24 9.22 4.76
C LEU A 182 23.04 10.47 5.62
N LEU A 183 22.29 11.46 5.14
CA LEU A 183 21.92 12.65 5.94
C LEU A 183 21.04 12.32 7.15
N TYR A 184 20.35 11.17 7.12
CA TYR A 184 19.48 10.74 8.21
C TYR A 184 20.11 9.65 9.08
N THR A 185 21.07 8.89 8.54
CA THR A 185 21.69 7.74 9.21
C THR A 185 23.07 8.05 9.79
N SER A 186 23.71 9.12 9.33
CA SER A 186 24.95 9.65 9.90
C SER A 186 24.63 10.73 10.94
N PRO A 187 25.47 10.89 11.97
CA PRO A 187 25.35 12.04 12.85
C PRO A 187 25.22 13.30 12.01
N SER A 188 24.20 14.08 12.27
CA SER A 188 24.01 15.37 11.64
C SER A 188 25.21 16.26 12.00
N PRO A 189 25.70 17.11 11.08
CA PRO A 189 26.71 18.11 11.46
C PRO A 189 26.25 19.04 12.58
N ARG A 190 25.03 18.89 13.06
CA ARG A 190 24.43 19.65 14.16
C ARG A 190 24.38 18.85 15.48
N ASP A 191 24.69 17.58 15.46
CA ASP A 191 24.84 16.70 16.61
C ASP A 191 26.32 16.60 17.00
#